data_4f8b632239f6382319ae669dd0d5c2c4
#
_entry.id   4f8b632239f6382319ae669dd0d5c2c4
#
_cell.length_a   1.000
_cell.length_b   1.000
_cell.length_c   1.000
_cell.angle_alpha   90.00
_cell.angle_beta   90.00
_cell.angle_gamma   90.00
#
_symmetry.space_group_name_H-M   'P 1'
#
loop_
_entity.id
_entity.type
_entity.pdbx_description
1 polymer ?
#
loop_
_entity_poly.entity_id
_entity_poly.type
_entity_poly.pdbx_seq_one_letter_code
_entity_poly.pdbx_strand_id
1 'polypeptide(L)'
;MVMAVGLSQYNVALMHVVNHAFFKALLFLGAGAVIHSFADEQDVRKMGGLIKFLPFTYTAMLVGSLSLLATPWLTGFYSKDLIIELAYGQYSFTGIYAYILGSLTAGLTAFYSFRLISLVFLTVPNGIKNVYLNSHESNLAVIIPLFILALFSIFFGFVFSDLFVGVGTDFFGNSIFINPNNISIIEAEFSLPLLIKLLPSILSLFGASVAIYLYHVNPEFIINITDSSLGRNIYTFLNGKYFFDVIYNHYFIAASLKTGYTISKVLDRGVIELLGPYGLASALSNTAINIAKLDTGVITTYSLYITLGLLSLVFLVFAPILIDTSLLSEIRLIIIYIAALFFVLLPNLNKTV
;
A
#
# COMPACT_ATOMS: atom_id res chain seq x y z
N MET A 1 -17.93 5.61 -2.35
CA MET A 1 -18.24 5.21 -0.97
C MET A 1 -17.74 6.24 0.05
N VAL A 2 -16.40 6.43 0.20
CA VAL A 2 -15.82 7.39 1.18
C VAL A 2 -16.36 8.82 0.98
N MET A 3 -16.50 9.28 -0.27
CA MET A 3 -17.09 10.57 -0.60
C MET A 3 -18.53 10.69 -0.06
N ALA A 4 -19.38 9.70 -0.27
CA ALA A 4 -20.77 9.72 0.21
C ALA A 4 -20.85 9.73 1.75
N VAL A 5 -19.98 8.96 2.42
CA VAL A 5 -19.86 8.99 3.89
C VAL A 5 -19.38 10.35 4.38
N GLY A 6 -18.38 10.94 3.70
CA GLY A 6 -17.89 12.29 4.01
C GLY A 6 -18.92 13.40 3.82
N LEU A 7 -19.89 13.18 2.94
CA LEU A 7 -21.05 14.05 2.76
C LEU A 7 -22.19 13.76 3.75
N SER A 8 -21.99 12.84 4.71
CA SER A 8 -22.99 12.35 5.67
C SER A 8 -24.25 11.74 5.03
N GLN A 9 -24.13 11.26 3.79
CA GLN A 9 -25.23 10.60 3.05
C GLN A 9 -25.09 9.08 3.18
N TYR A 10 -25.39 8.54 4.36
CA TYR A 10 -25.12 7.13 4.68
C TYR A 10 -26.03 6.14 3.93
N ASN A 11 -27.27 6.51 3.66
CA ASN A 11 -28.22 5.73 2.85
C ASN A 11 -27.74 5.56 1.41
N VAL A 12 -27.29 6.65 0.77
CA VAL A 12 -26.72 6.63 -0.58
C VAL A 12 -25.39 5.88 -0.60
N ALA A 13 -24.57 6.04 0.44
CA ALA A 13 -23.32 5.30 0.59
C ALA A 13 -23.59 3.80 0.65
N LEU A 14 -24.57 3.36 1.42
CA LEU A 14 -24.95 1.96 1.54
C LEU A 14 -25.49 1.41 0.22
N MET A 15 -26.40 2.14 -0.45
CA MET A 15 -26.88 1.79 -1.78
C MET A 15 -25.71 1.60 -2.76
N HIS A 16 -24.76 2.54 -2.76
CA HIS A 16 -23.60 2.44 -3.64
C HIS A 16 -22.68 1.26 -3.31
N VAL A 17 -22.53 0.88 -2.03
CA VAL A 17 -21.78 -0.33 -1.63
C VAL A 17 -22.40 -1.56 -2.27
N VAL A 18 -23.73 -1.72 -2.16
CA VAL A 18 -24.44 -2.88 -2.73
C VAL A 18 -24.35 -2.89 -4.25
N ASN A 19 -24.66 -1.77 -4.89
CA ASN A 19 -24.57 -1.62 -6.35
C ASN A 19 -23.14 -1.91 -6.87
N HIS A 20 -22.15 -1.36 -6.19
CA HIS A 20 -20.75 -1.56 -6.54
C HIS A 20 -20.31 -3.02 -6.39
N ALA A 21 -20.85 -3.75 -5.42
CA ALA A 21 -20.52 -5.15 -5.23
C ALA A 21 -20.88 -5.98 -6.49
N PHE A 22 -22.06 -5.74 -7.10
CA PHE A 22 -22.49 -6.48 -8.27
C PHE A 22 -21.60 -6.27 -9.47
N PHE A 23 -21.44 -5.03 -9.96
CA PHE A 23 -20.65 -4.81 -11.17
C PHE A 23 -19.15 -4.97 -10.95
N LYS A 24 -18.66 -4.76 -9.72
CA LYS A 24 -17.24 -4.97 -9.43
C LYS A 24 -16.88 -6.45 -9.37
N ALA A 25 -17.71 -7.26 -8.70
CA ALA A 25 -17.55 -8.71 -8.71
C ALA A 25 -17.66 -9.27 -10.13
N LEU A 26 -18.62 -8.79 -10.93
CA LEU A 26 -18.78 -9.16 -12.33
C LEU A 26 -17.51 -8.92 -13.14
N LEU A 27 -16.90 -7.72 -13.00
CA LEU A 27 -15.67 -7.37 -13.72
C LEU A 27 -14.47 -8.21 -13.28
N PHE A 28 -14.32 -8.46 -11.97
CA PHE A 28 -13.20 -9.25 -11.48
C PHE A 28 -13.33 -10.74 -11.80
N LEU A 29 -14.51 -11.32 -11.66
CA LEU A 29 -14.73 -12.72 -12.05
C LEU A 29 -14.63 -12.90 -13.56
N GLY A 30 -15.13 -11.92 -14.35
CA GLY A 30 -14.95 -11.91 -15.79
C GLY A 30 -13.48 -11.82 -16.21
N ALA A 31 -12.71 -10.93 -15.57
CA ALA A 31 -11.27 -10.85 -15.81
C ALA A 31 -10.54 -12.15 -15.43
N GLY A 32 -10.92 -12.78 -14.30
CA GLY A 32 -10.41 -14.09 -13.91
C GLY A 32 -10.72 -15.17 -14.95
N ALA A 33 -11.94 -15.19 -15.51
CA ALA A 33 -12.33 -16.10 -16.57
C ALA A 33 -11.49 -15.91 -17.85
N VAL A 34 -11.21 -14.65 -18.25
CA VAL A 34 -10.33 -14.34 -19.38
C VAL A 34 -8.91 -14.82 -19.13
N ILE A 35 -8.32 -14.48 -17.98
CA ILE A 35 -6.95 -14.87 -17.62
C ILE A 35 -6.80 -16.39 -17.64
N HIS A 36 -7.73 -17.10 -17.02
CA HIS A 36 -7.69 -18.55 -16.96
C HIS A 36 -7.85 -19.24 -18.34
N SER A 37 -8.73 -18.70 -19.20
CA SER A 37 -8.88 -19.20 -20.57
C SER A 37 -7.68 -18.89 -21.46
N PHE A 38 -6.88 -17.88 -21.13
CA PHE A 38 -5.74 -17.39 -21.91
C PHE A 38 -4.39 -17.81 -21.31
N ALA A 39 -4.28 -19.05 -20.83
CA ALA A 39 -3.06 -19.65 -20.26
C ALA A 39 -2.44 -18.81 -19.11
N ASP A 40 -3.25 -18.25 -18.24
CA ASP A 40 -2.89 -17.44 -17.07
C ASP A 40 -2.08 -16.15 -17.41
N GLU A 41 -2.14 -15.68 -18.66
CA GLU A 41 -1.53 -14.41 -19.05
C GLU A 41 -2.35 -13.23 -18.46
N GLN A 42 -1.68 -12.31 -17.77
CA GLN A 42 -2.29 -11.14 -17.13
C GLN A 42 -2.01 -9.84 -17.89
N ASP A 43 -1.03 -9.84 -18.79
CA ASP A 43 -0.67 -8.64 -19.54
C ASP A 43 -1.64 -8.40 -20.70
N VAL A 44 -2.49 -7.40 -20.57
CA VAL A 44 -3.48 -7.01 -21.59
C VAL A 44 -2.86 -6.65 -22.94
N ARG A 45 -1.56 -6.30 -22.99
CA ARG A 45 -0.83 -5.98 -24.22
C ARG A 45 -0.55 -7.22 -25.08
N LYS A 46 -0.57 -8.40 -24.46
CA LYS A 46 -0.38 -9.69 -25.14
C LYS A 46 -1.70 -10.39 -25.49
N MET A 47 -2.83 -9.72 -25.23
CA MET A 47 -4.17 -10.19 -25.57
C MET A 47 -4.63 -9.56 -26.89
N GLY A 48 -5.92 -9.50 -27.13
CA GLY A 48 -6.57 -8.89 -28.27
C GLY A 48 -7.44 -9.88 -29.04
N GLY A 49 -8.51 -9.42 -29.67
CA GLY A 49 -9.39 -10.21 -30.51
C GLY A 49 -10.17 -11.31 -29.80
N LEU A 50 -10.23 -11.33 -28.46
CA LEU A 50 -10.85 -12.39 -27.68
C LEU A 50 -12.40 -12.41 -27.79
N ILE A 51 -13.02 -11.40 -28.35
CA ILE A 51 -14.47 -11.34 -28.54
C ILE A 51 -15.03 -12.56 -29.30
N LYS A 52 -14.27 -13.12 -30.23
CA LYS A 52 -14.68 -14.30 -31.02
C LYS A 52 -14.58 -15.61 -30.25
N PHE A 53 -13.72 -15.68 -29.27
CA PHE A 53 -13.45 -16.87 -28.48
C PHE A 53 -14.21 -16.90 -27.16
N LEU A 54 -14.48 -15.71 -26.58
CA LEU A 54 -15.13 -15.51 -25.29
C LEU A 54 -16.30 -14.53 -25.41
N PRO A 55 -17.33 -14.81 -26.21
CA PRO A 55 -18.43 -13.86 -26.44
C PRO A 55 -19.30 -13.60 -25.20
N PHE A 56 -19.58 -14.62 -24.38
CA PHE A 56 -20.34 -14.44 -23.14
C PHE A 56 -19.55 -13.63 -22.12
N THR A 57 -18.29 -13.96 -21.89
CA THR A 57 -17.41 -13.24 -20.97
C THR A 57 -17.22 -11.78 -21.42
N TYR A 58 -17.11 -11.53 -22.72
CA TYR A 58 -17.08 -10.17 -23.28
C TYR A 58 -18.35 -9.38 -22.94
N THR A 59 -19.55 -9.98 -23.17
CA THR A 59 -20.80 -9.30 -22.86
C THR A 59 -20.97 -9.02 -21.38
N ALA A 60 -20.60 -9.94 -20.51
CA ALA A 60 -20.59 -9.76 -19.07
C ALA A 60 -19.68 -8.63 -18.61
N MET A 61 -18.44 -8.59 -19.12
CA MET A 61 -17.49 -7.51 -18.83
C MET A 61 -17.92 -6.16 -19.41
N LEU A 62 -18.56 -6.16 -20.59
CA LEU A 62 -19.13 -4.95 -21.17
C LEU A 62 -20.26 -4.38 -20.30
N VAL A 63 -21.19 -5.22 -19.86
CA VAL A 63 -22.27 -4.81 -18.93
C VAL A 63 -21.70 -4.27 -17.63
N GLY A 64 -20.72 -4.95 -17.04
CA GLY A 64 -20.06 -4.49 -15.81
C GLY A 64 -19.34 -3.15 -15.99
N SER A 65 -18.65 -2.94 -17.13
CA SER A 65 -17.98 -1.68 -17.43
C SER A 65 -18.95 -0.54 -17.70
N LEU A 66 -20.04 -0.78 -18.41
CA LEU A 66 -21.09 0.23 -18.64
C LEU A 66 -21.78 0.61 -17.33
N SER A 67 -22.04 -0.36 -16.44
CA SER A 67 -22.59 -0.09 -15.11
C SER A 67 -21.60 0.71 -14.23
N LEU A 68 -20.31 0.40 -14.31
CA LEU A 68 -19.24 1.15 -13.63
C LEU A 68 -19.15 2.61 -14.12
N LEU A 69 -19.38 2.85 -15.42
CA LEU A 69 -19.43 4.20 -16.01
C LEU A 69 -20.60 5.02 -15.48
N ALA A 70 -21.60 4.37 -14.93
CA ALA A 70 -22.90 4.97 -14.63
C ALA A 70 -23.65 5.39 -15.88
N THR A 71 -23.67 4.53 -16.91
CA THR A 71 -24.53 4.78 -18.08
C THR A 71 -25.97 4.79 -17.65
N PRO A 72 -26.84 5.66 -18.22
CA PRO A 72 -28.26 5.76 -17.87
C PRO A 72 -28.94 4.38 -17.88
N TRP A 73 -29.86 4.18 -16.95
CA TRP A 73 -30.66 2.98 -16.73
C TRP A 73 -29.89 1.76 -16.16
N LEU A 74 -28.57 1.79 -16.04
CA LEU A 74 -27.81 0.73 -15.37
C LEU A 74 -27.66 1.02 -13.88
N THR A 75 -27.39 -0.02 -13.10
CA THR A 75 -27.31 0.03 -11.63
C THR A 75 -26.36 1.11 -11.10
N GLY A 76 -25.23 1.36 -11.78
CA GLY A 76 -24.24 2.38 -11.38
C GLY A 76 -24.76 3.82 -11.44
N PHE A 77 -25.66 4.12 -12.37
CA PHE A 77 -26.25 5.45 -12.58
C PHE A 77 -27.01 5.93 -11.32
N TYR A 78 -27.86 5.08 -10.76
CA TYR A 78 -28.69 5.42 -9.60
C TYR A 78 -27.91 5.68 -8.31
N SER A 79 -26.63 5.36 -8.26
CA SER A 79 -25.82 5.56 -7.06
C SER A 79 -24.60 6.45 -7.28
N LYS A 80 -23.82 6.24 -8.34
CA LYS A 80 -22.57 6.98 -8.58
C LYS A 80 -22.84 8.44 -8.94
N ASP A 81 -23.71 8.67 -9.89
CA ASP A 81 -24.01 10.03 -10.35
C ASP A 81 -24.73 10.82 -9.24
N LEU A 82 -25.65 10.17 -8.50
CA LEU A 82 -26.29 10.77 -7.35
C LEU A 82 -25.28 11.24 -6.27
N ILE A 83 -24.23 10.46 -5.99
CA ILE A 83 -23.19 10.88 -5.02
C ILE A 83 -22.48 12.14 -5.50
N ILE A 84 -22.21 12.26 -6.78
CA ILE A 84 -21.56 13.45 -7.37
C ILE A 84 -22.50 14.66 -7.32
N GLU A 85 -23.78 14.46 -7.63
CA GLU A 85 -24.81 15.50 -7.54
C GLU A 85 -25.01 16.01 -6.10
N LEU A 86 -25.05 15.09 -5.13
CA LEU A 86 -25.15 15.43 -3.70
C LEU A 86 -23.97 16.28 -3.21
N ALA A 87 -22.78 16.05 -3.74
CA ALA A 87 -21.63 16.88 -3.40
C ALA A 87 -21.84 18.34 -3.84
N TYR A 88 -22.37 18.56 -5.04
CA TYR A 88 -22.69 19.91 -5.48
C TYR A 88 -23.87 20.50 -4.69
N GLY A 89 -24.90 19.71 -4.41
CA GLY A 89 -26.10 20.11 -3.66
C GLY A 89 -25.86 20.55 -2.23
N GLN A 90 -24.65 20.36 -1.67
CA GLN A 90 -24.26 20.93 -0.39
C GLN A 90 -23.96 22.44 -0.45
N TYR A 91 -23.77 23.01 -1.63
CA TYR A 91 -23.42 24.42 -1.85
C TYR A 91 -22.24 24.93 -1.00
N SER A 92 -21.37 24.03 -0.54
CA SER A 92 -20.17 24.33 0.23
C SER A 92 -18.93 24.29 -0.66
N PHE A 93 -17.86 24.99 -0.26
CA PHE A 93 -16.59 24.93 -0.98
C PHE A 93 -16.06 23.49 -1.09
N THR A 94 -16.14 22.73 0.00
CA THR A 94 -15.73 21.31 0.04
C THR A 94 -16.59 20.44 -0.87
N GLY A 95 -17.90 20.70 -0.93
CA GLY A 95 -18.83 20.00 -1.82
C GLY A 95 -18.54 20.28 -3.28
N ILE A 96 -18.32 21.53 -3.66
CA ILE A 96 -17.95 21.90 -5.06
C ILE A 96 -16.61 21.26 -5.44
N TYR A 97 -15.61 21.29 -4.56
CA TYR A 97 -14.32 20.64 -4.80
C TYR A 97 -14.50 19.13 -5.00
N ALA A 98 -15.27 18.46 -4.15
CA ALA A 98 -15.58 17.05 -4.27
C ALA A 98 -16.34 16.73 -5.58
N TYR A 99 -17.26 17.58 -6.01
CA TYR A 99 -17.98 17.47 -7.28
C TYR A 99 -17.04 17.53 -8.49
N ILE A 100 -16.13 18.49 -8.52
CA ILE A 100 -15.16 18.66 -9.62
C ILE A 100 -14.27 17.43 -9.71
N LEU A 101 -13.68 16.98 -8.59
CA LEU A 101 -12.84 15.79 -8.56
C LEU A 101 -13.62 14.52 -8.90
N GLY A 102 -14.85 14.39 -8.39
CA GLY A 102 -15.76 13.29 -8.71
C GLY A 102 -16.09 13.19 -10.19
N SER A 103 -16.41 14.31 -10.81
CA SER A 103 -16.72 14.38 -12.25
C SER A 103 -15.51 14.08 -13.13
N LEU A 104 -14.33 14.62 -12.81
CA LEU A 104 -13.09 14.30 -13.51
C LEU A 104 -12.73 12.82 -13.39
N THR A 105 -12.84 12.25 -12.18
CA THR A 105 -12.57 10.83 -11.97
C THR A 105 -13.59 9.93 -12.64
N ALA A 106 -14.84 10.38 -12.84
CA ALA A 106 -15.83 9.65 -13.63
C ALA A 106 -15.37 9.49 -15.09
N GLY A 107 -14.84 10.56 -15.72
CA GLY A 107 -14.25 10.49 -17.06
C GLY A 107 -13.03 9.57 -17.13
N LEU A 108 -12.13 9.64 -16.15
CA LEU A 108 -10.95 8.78 -16.10
C LEU A 108 -11.30 7.31 -15.87
N THR A 109 -12.35 7.03 -15.06
CA THR A 109 -12.82 5.64 -14.88
C THR A 109 -13.38 5.06 -16.15
N ALA A 110 -14.10 5.85 -16.94
CA ALA A 110 -14.57 5.46 -18.25
C ALA A 110 -13.41 5.15 -19.20
N PHE A 111 -12.42 6.01 -19.23
CA PHE A 111 -11.24 5.85 -20.07
C PHE A 111 -10.51 4.52 -19.78
N TYR A 112 -10.15 4.22 -18.53
CA TYR A 112 -9.41 2.99 -18.24
C TYR A 112 -10.25 1.72 -18.45
N SER A 113 -11.56 1.77 -18.21
CA SER A 113 -12.45 0.63 -18.42
C SER A 113 -12.56 0.28 -19.90
N PHE A 114 -12.77 1.27 -20.76
CA PHE A 114 -12.82 1.03 -22.20
C PHE A 114 -11.46 0.76 -22.83
N ARG A 115 -10.36 1.28 -22.25
CA ARG A 115 -9.02 0.84 -22.62
C ARG A 115 -8.86 -0.68 -22.40
N LEU A 116 -9.32 -1.19 -21.26
CA LEU A 116 -9.26 -2.62 -20.97
C LEU A 116 -10.08 -3.43 -21.97
N ILE A 117 -11.34 -3.04 -22.21
CA ILE A 117 -12.24 -3.70 -23.19
C ILE A 117 -11.60 -3.67 -24.60
N SER A 118 -11.07 -2.55 -25.01
CA SER A 118 -10.44 -2.41 -26.32
C SER A 118 -9.23 -3.35 -26.48
N LEU A 119 -8.30 -3.31 -25.52
CA LEU A 119 -7.07 -4.08 -25.61
C LEU A 119 -7.29 -5.61 -25.50
N VAL A 120 -8.26 -6.05 -24.70
CA VAL A 120 -8.51 -7.48 -24.49
C VAL A 120 -9.37 -8.07 -25.60
N PHE A 121 -10.42 -7.37 -26.02
CA PHE A 121 -11.45 -7.97 -26.88
C PHE A 121 -11.48 -7.45 -28.32
N LEU A 122 -11.20 -6.15 -28.54
CA LEU A 122 -11.49 -5.49 -29.83
C LEU A 122 -10.26 -5.32 -30.72
N THR A 123 -9.06 -5.16 -30.16
CA THR A 123 -7.83 -5.01 -30.93
C THR A 123 -7.44 -6.29 -31.67
N VAL A 124 -6.51 -6.18 -32.59
CA VAL A 124 -5.95 -7.36 -33.29
C VAL A 124 -5.29 -8.31 -32.30
N PRO A 125 -5.37 -9.64 -32.53
CA PRO A 125 -4.70 -10.63 -31.70
C PRO A 125 -3.20 -10.40 -31.61
N ASN A 126 -2.67 -10.27 -30.39
CA ASN A 126 -1.26 -9.97 -30.12
C ASN A 126 -0.55 -11.05 -29.29
N GLY A 127 -1.22 -12.17 -29.03
CA GLY A 127 -0.69 -13.30 -28.28
C GLY A 127 -0.25 -14.47 -29.15
N ILE A 128 0.17 -15.55 -28.50
CA ILE A 128 0.64 -16.78 -29.15
C ILE A 128 -0.55 -17.53 -29.77
N LYS A 129 -0.44 -17.95 -31.04
CA LYS A 129 -1.52 -18.62 -31.79
C LYS A 129 -2.08 -19.86 -31.07
N ASN A 130 -1.24 -20.66 -30.45
CA ASN A 130 -1.68 -21.88 -29.75
C ASN A 130 -2.58 -21.56 -28.54
N VAL A 131 -2.38 -20.42 -27.88
CA VAL A 131 -3.22 -19.98 -26.75
C VAL A 131 -4.62 -19.64 -27.24
N TYR A 132 -4.75 -18.95 -28.39
CA TYR A 132 -6.05 -18.66 -28.99
C TYR A 132 -6.81 -19.92 -29.43
N LEU A 133 -6.11 -20.91 -30.00
CA LEU A 133 -6.73 -22.16 -30.42
C LEU A 133 -7.30 -22.97 -29.25
N ASN A 134 -6.68 -22.87 -28.08
CA ASN A 134 -7.11 -23.55 -26.85
C ASN A 134 -8.05 -22.72 -25.98
N SER A 135 -8.25 -21.45 -26.31
CA SER A 135 -9.13 -20.58 -25.53
C SER A 135 -10.61 -20.94 -25.75
N HIS A 136 -11.34 -21.11 -24.69
CA HIS A 136 -12.75 -21.46 -24.68
C HIS A 136 -13.46 -20.80 -23.50
N GLU A 137 -14.78 -20.64 -23.60
CA GLU A 137 -15.61 -20.15 -22.50
C GLU A 137 -15.48 -21.03 -21.26
N SER A 138 -15.61 -20.40 -20.10
CA SER A 138 -15.54 -21.07 -18.82
C SER A 138 -16.69 -22.06 -18.61
N ASN A 139 -16.54 -22.97 -17.64
CA ASN A 139 -17.57 -23.94 -17.28
C ASN A 139 -18.83 -23.27 -16.72
N LEU A 140 -19.96 -23.97 -16.75
CA LEU A 140 -21.24 -23.49 -16.21
C LEU A 140 -21.15 -22.98 -14.77
N ALA A 141 -20.28 -23.57 -13.95
CA ALA A 141 -20.04 -23.13 -12.57
C ALA A 141 -19.52 -21.67 -12.48
N VAL A 142 -18.86 -21.14 -13.51
CA VAL A 142 -18.41 -19.74 -13.62
C VAL A 142 -19.44 -18.90 -14.37
N ILE A 143 -20.07 -19.45 -15.41
CA ILE A 143 -21.05 -18.73 -16.23
C ILE A 143 -22.29 -18.34 -15.42
N ILE A 144 -22.80 -19.22 -14.58
CA ILE A 144 -24.02 -18.94 -13.76
C ILE A 144 -23.83 -17.75 -12.82
N PRO A 145 -22.77 -17.68 -11.99
CA PRO A 145 -22.51 -16.49 -11.17
C PRO A 145 -22.33 -15.21 -11.98
N LEU A 146 -21.61 -15.26 -13.10
CA LEU A 146 -21.44 -14.09 -13.98
C LEU A 146 -22.78 -13.61 -14.54
N PHE A 147 -23.65 -14.53 -14.95
CA PHE A 147 -24.98 -14.18 -15.45
C PHE A 147 -25.85 -13.50 -14.39
N ILE A 148 -25.88 -14.05 -13.16
CA ILE A 148 -26.63 -13.49 -12.03
C ILE A 148 -26.11 -12.09 -11.71
N LEU A 149 -24.79 -11.93 -11.61
CA LEU A 149 -24.17 -10.62 -11.34
C LEU A 149 -24.45 -9.61 -12.46
N ALA A 150 -24.48 -10.05 -13.73
CA ALA A 150 -24.82 -9.20 -14.86
C ALA A 150 -26.27 -8.71 -14.76
N LEU A 151 -27.23 -9.58 -14.43
CA LEU A 151 -28.62 -9.20 -14.21
C LEU A 151 -28.77 -8.14 -13.11
N PHE A 152 -28.12 -8.34 -11.97
CA PHE A 152 -28.15 -7.35 -10.89
C PHE A 152 -27.40 -6.06 -11.26
N SER A 153 -26.36 -6.12 -12.07
CA SER A 153 -25.67 -4.95 -12.58
C SER A 153 -26.50 -4.11 -13.55
N ILE A 154 -27.55 -4.69 -14.13
CA ILE A 154 -28.49 -3.98 -15.00
C ILE A 154 -29.66 -3.42 -14.19
N PHE A 155 -30.33 -4.24 -13.42
CA PHE A 155 -31.67 -3.93 -12.90
C PHE A 155 -31.70 -3.49 -11.43
N PHE A 156 -30.76 -3.93 -10.59
CA PHE A 156 -30.84 -3.73 -9.14
C PHE A 156 -30.93 -2.25 -8.76
N GLY A 157 -30.13 -1.39 -9.39
CA GLY A 157 -30.13 0.04 -9.10
C GLY A 157 -31.49 0.70 -9.30
N PHE A 158 -32.18 0.36 -10.37
CA PHE A 158 -33.51 0.89 -10.67
C PHE A 158 -34.56 0.36 -9.68
N VAL A 159 -34.60 -0.95 -9.46
CA VAL A 159 -35.63 -1.60 -8.62
C VAL A 159 -35.55 -1.15 -7.17
N PHE A 160 -34.33 -0.95 -6.66
CA PHE A 160 -34.11 -0.66 -5.24
C PHE A 160 -33.75 0.80 -4.95
N SER A 161 -33.68 1.70 -5.95
CA SER A 161 -33.36 3.11 -5.73
C SER A 161 -34.31 3.78 -4.73
N ASP A 162 -35.62 3.60 -4.93
CA ASP A 162 -36.63 4.23 -4.08
C ASP A 162 -36.62 3.69 -2.66
N LEU A 163 -36.26 2.42 -2.49
CA LEU A 163 -36.14 1.80 -1.17
C LEU A 163 -35.01 2.43 -0.34
N PHE A 164 -33.86 2.66 -0.96
CA PHE A 164 -32.66 3.17 -0.26
C PHE A 164 -32.63 4.70 -0.15
N VAL A 165 -33.09 5.39 -1.19
CA VAL A 165 -32.82 6.83 -1.39
C VAL A 165 -34.10 7.62 -1.67
N GLY A 166 -35.24 6.94 -1.91
CA GLY A 166 -36.51 7.60 -2.23
C GLY A 166 -36.90 8.64 -1.20
N VAL A 167 -37.37 9.79 -1.68
CA VAL A 167 -37.85 10.87 -0.79
C VAL A 167 -39.05 10.37 0.01
N GLY A 168 -38.93 10.35 1.35
CA GLY A 168 -39.96 9.86 2.26
C GLY A 168 -39.93 8.35 2.53
N THR A 169 -38.92 7.62 2.09
CA THR A 169 -38.76 6.22 2.46
C THR A 169 -38.50 6.04 3.96
N ASP A 170 -39.20 5.11 4.59
CA ASP A 170 -38.99 4.74 6.00
C ASP A 170 -38.24 3.40 6.16
N PHE A 171 -37.60 2.93 5.09
CA PHE A 171 -36.92 1.62 5.09
C PHE A 171 -35.87 1.49 6.19
N PHE A 172 -35.10 2.55 6.43
CA PHE A 172 -34.08 2.56 7.49
C PHE A 172 -34.63 2.91 8.87
N GLY A 173 -35.84 3.50 8.96
CA GLY A 173 -36.42 3.98 10.22
C GLY A 173 -35.41 4.83 10.99
N ASN A 174 -35.15 4.45 12.24
CA ASN A 174 -34.19 5.15 13.11
C ASN A 174 -32.75 4.58 13.03
N SER A 175 -32.46 3.65 12.10
CA SER A 175 -31.14 3.01 12.00
C SER A 175 -30.07 3.93 11.43
N ILE A 176 -30.45 4.89 10.59
CA ILE A 176 -29.57 5.87 9.96
C ILE A 176 -29.97 7.27 10.37
N PHE A 177 -29.04 7.99 10.99
CA PHE A 177 -29.23 9.40 11.32
C PHE A 177 -28.49 10.26 10.32
N ILE A 178 -29.21 11.17 9.67
CA ILE A 178 -28.64 12.23 8.81
C ILE A 178 -28.85 13.57 9.51
N ASN A 179 -27.77 14.32 9.72
CA ASN A 179 -27.86 15.64 10.31
C ASN A 179 -28.75 16.54 9.42
N PRO A 180 -29.74 17.25 9.98
CA PRO A 180 -30.62 18.13 9.21
C PRO A 180 -29.89 19.14 8.32
N ASN A 181 -28.71 19.61 8.74
CA ASN A 181 -27.88 20.53 7.94
C ASN A 181 -27.25 19.87 6.70
N ASN A 182 -27.27 18.55 6.60
CA ASN A 182 -26.66 17.77 5.50
C ASN A 182 -27.73 17.12 4.61
N ILE A 183 -28.99 17.49 4.72
CA ILE A 183 -30.07 16.98 3.86
C ILE A 183 -29.98 17.67 2.50
N SER A 184 -29.17 17.11 1.61
CA SER A 184 -28.96 17.66 0.26
C SER A 184 -29.64 16.82 -0.85
N ILE A 185 -30.38 15.76 -0.48
CA ILE A 185 -31.08 14.88 -1.46
C ILE A 185 -32.15 15.67 -2.23
N ILE A 186 -32.93 16.50 -1.54
CA ILE A 186 -33.99 17.28 -2.15
C ILE A 186 -33.40 18.33 -3.12
N GLU A 187 -32.35 19.02 -2.68
CA GLU A 187 -31.64 19.97 -3.54
C GLU A 187 -31.03 19.27 -4.75
N ALA A 188 -30.40 18.11 -4.58
CA ALA A 188 -29.79 17.37 -5.67
C ALA A 188 -30.85 16.91 -6.71
N GLU A 189 -32.04 16.53 -6.24
CA GLU A 189 -33.06 16.04 -7.15
C GLU A 189 -33.84 17.16 -7.87
N PHE A 190 -34.16 18.25 -7.19
CA PHE A 190 -35.09 19.27 -7.70
C PHE A 190 -34.45 20.61 -8.04
N SER A 191 -33.35 21.02 -7.43
CA SER A 191 -32.83 22.38 -7.58
C SER A 191 -31.58 22.48 -8.47
N LEU A 192 -30.90 21.38 -8.77
CA LEU A 192 -29.67 21.42 -9.55
C LEU A 192 -29.93 21.73 -11.04
N PRO A 193 -29.14 22.62 -11.68
CA PRO A 193 -29.20 22.84 -13.11
C PRO A 193 -28.89 21.57 -13.89
N LEU A 194 -29.63 21.35 -14.98
CA LEU A 194 -29.49 20.16 -15.84
C LEU A 194 -28.04 19.92 -16.30
N LEU A 195 -27.31 21.00 -16.58
CA LEU A 195 -25.89 20.93 -17.00
C LEU A 195 -25.00 20.28 -15.94
N ILE A 196 -25.22 20.59 -14.65
CA ILE A 196 -24.47 20.02 -13.54
C ILE A 196 -24.79 18.54 -13.36
N LYS A 197 -26.05 18.14 -13.52
CA LYS A 197 -26.45 16.73 -13.49
C LYS A 197 -25.84 15.92 -14.64
N LEU A 198 -25.81 16.45 -15.84
CA LEU A 198 -25.33 15.74 -17.02
C LEU A 198 -23.80 15.75 -17.17
N LEU A 199 -23.08 16.66 -16.52
CA LEU A 199 -21.64 16.82 -16.69
C LEU A 199 -20.83 15.55 -16.35
N PRO A 200 -21.08 14.80 -15.27
CA PRO A 200 -20.38 13.55 -15.01
C PRO A 200 -20.61 12.50 -16.11
N SER A 201 -21.86 12.37 -16.58
CA SER A 201 -22.23 11.43 -17.65
C SER A 201 -21.60 11.82 -18.99
N ILE A 202 -21.55 13.12 -19.33
CA ILE A 202 -20.89 13.62 -20.54
C ILE A 202 -19.37 13.33 -20.47
N LEU A 203 -18.72 13.60 -19.33
CA LEU A 203 -17.30 13.32 -19.15
C LEU A 203 -17.00 11.82 -19.22
N SER A 204 -17.87 10.97 -18.70
CA SER A 204 -17.70 9.52 -18.79
C SER A 204 -17.84 9.03 -20.25
N LEU A 205 -18.81 9.49 -20.99
CA LEU A 205 -18.96 9.17 -22.42
C LEU A 205 -17.77 9.68 -23.24
N PHE A 206 -17.30 10.89 -22.96
CA PHE A 206 -16.09 11.44 -23.60
C PHE A 206 -14.87 10.59 -23.29
N GLY A 207 -14.64 10.21 -22.02
CA GLY A 207 -13.53 9.34 -21.63
C GLY A 207 -13.57 7.98 -22.32
N ALA A 208 -14.75 7.36 -22.43
CA ALA A 208 -14.93 6.10 -23.14
C ALA A 208 -14.64 6.24 -24.65
N SER A 209 -15.17 7.27 -25.29
CA SER A 209 -14.95 7.51 -26.73
C SER A 209 -13.48 7.79 -27.07
N VAL A 210 -12.80 8.56 -26.23
CA VAL A 210 -11.35 8.81 -26.36
C VAL A 210 -10.56 7.52 -26.20
N ALA A 211 -10.92 6.66 -25.25
CA ALA A 211 -10.25 5.38 -25.07
C ALA A 211 -10.42 4.46 -26.30
N ILE A 212 -11.63 4.34 -26.85
CA ILE A 212 -11.89 3.56 -28.07
C ILE A 212 -11.09 4.14 -29.23
N TYR A 213 -11.11 5.44 -29.42
CA TYR A 213 -10.37 6.09 -30.51
C TYR A 213 -8.87 5.81 -30.43
N LEU A 214 -8.26 5.99 -29.24
CA LEU A 214 -6.82 5.84 -29.05
C LEU A 214 -6.34 4.39 -29.11
N TYR A 215 -7.12 3.43 -28.62
CA TYR A 215 -6.64 2.04 -28.52
C TYR A 215 -7.18 1.12 -29.61
N HIS A 216 -8.29 1.47 -30.25
CA HIS A 216 -8.89 0.64 -31.31
C HIS A 216 -8.79 1.27 -32.69
N VAL A 217 -9.13 2.58 -32.83
CA VAL A 217 -9.18 3.23 -34.15
C VAL A 217 -7.80 3.72 -34.59
N ASN A 218 -7.07 4.41 -33.74
CA ASN A 218 -5.77 5.01 -34.10
C ASN A 218 -4.70 4.79 -33.00
N PRO A 219 -4.16 3.57 -32.85
CA PRO A 219 -3.14 3.29 -31.84
C PRO A 219 -1.78 3.97 -32.15
N GLU A 220 -1.51 4.33 -33.42
CA GLU A 220 -0.27 5.03 -33.81
C GLU A 220 -0.16 6.41 -33.14
N PHE A 221 -1.27 7.06 -32.85
CA PHE A 221 -1.28 8.36 -32.19
C PHE A 221 -0.60 8.33 -30.81
N ILE A 222 -0.83 7.26 -30.04
CA ILE A 222 -0.17 7.07 -28.72
C ILE A 222 1.34 6.92 -28.89
N ILE A 223 1.78 6.15 -29.90
CA ILE A 223 3.19 5.92 -30.19
C ILE A 223 3.87 7.25 -30.52
N ASN A 224 3.27 8.03 -31.40
CA ASN A 224 3.79 9.34 -31.82
C ASN A 224 3.93 10.33 -30.66
N ILE A 225 2.97 10.32 -29.70
CA ILE A 225 3.06 11.17 -28.50
C ILE A 225 4.22 10.70 -27.61
N THR A 226 4.37 9.39 -27.39
CA THR A 226 5.40 8.86 -26.50
C THR A 226 6.81 8.97 -27.07
N ASP A 227 6.96 9.09 -28.39
CA ASP A 227 8.25 9.29 -29.05
C ASP A 227 8.79 10.73 -28.90
N SER A 228 7.95 11.69 -28.63
CA SER A 228 8.38 13.05 -28.31
C SER A 228 9.13 13.10 -26.96
N SER A 229 10.10 14.05 -26.82
CA SER A 229 10.89 14.18 -25.58
C SER A 229 10.01 14.47 -24.34
N LEU A 230 9.01 15.33 -24.51
CA LEU A 230 8.04 15.63 -23.45
C LEU A 230 7.15 14.43 -23.16
N GLY A 231 6.64 13.75 -24.18
CA GLY A 231 5.81 12.56 -24.03
C GLY A 231 6.54 11.43 -23.33
N ARG A 232 7.82 11.21 -23.65
CA ARG A 232 8.66 10.21 -22.99
C ARG A 232 8.87 10.52 -21.51
N ASN A 233 9.12 11.77 -21.14
CA ASN A 233 9.28 12.17 -19.74
C ASN A 233 7.97 11.99 -18.94
N ILE A 234 6.83 12.39 -19.53
CA ILE A 234 5.52 12.17 -18.90
C ILE A 234 5.23 10.67 -18.78
N TYR A 235 5.49 9.91 -19.83
CA TYR A 235 5.30 8.45 -19.82
C TYR A 235 6.13 7.77 -18.72
N THR A 236 7.42 8.11 -18.60
CA THR A 236 8.29 7.52 -17.57
C THR A 236 7.83 7.90 -16.16
N PHE A 237 7.40 9.14 -15.96
CA PHE A 237 6.87 9.59 -14.66
C PHE A 237 5.58 8.87 -14.27
N LEU A 238 4.62 8.78 -15.22
CA LEU A 238 3.34 8.10 -14.98
C LEU A 238 3.49 6.58 -14.85
N ASN A 239 4.30 5.96 -15.72
CA ASN A 239 4.57 4.53 -15.68
C ASN A 239 5.36 4.12 -14.42
N GLY A 240 6.24 5.02 -13.95
CA GLY A 240 6.92 4.89 -12.67
C GLY A 240 6.02 5.14 -11.44
N LYS A 241 4.71 5.27 -11.62
CA LYS A 241 3.73 5.55 -10.55
C LYS A 241 4.13 6.77 -9.71
N TYR A 242 4.48 7.87 -10.38
CA TYR A 242 5.02 9.08 -9.74
C TYR A 242 6.29 8.85 -8.90
N PHE A 243 6.97 7.74 -9.13
CA PHE A 243 8.12 7.25 -8.36
C PHE A 243 7.88 7.05 -6.85
N PHE A 244 6.64 6.97 -6.40
CA PHE A 244 6.34 6.69 -4.99
C PHE A 244 6.96 5.39 -4.51
N ASP A 245 6.87 4.31 -5.28
CA ASP A 245 7.47 3.03 -4.91
C ASP A 245 9.00 3.15 -4.76
N VAL A 246 9.66 3.95 -5.59
CA VAL A 246 11.09 4.21 -5.51
C VAL A 246 11.44 4.98 -4.24
N ILE A 247 10.67 6.03 -3.93
CA ILE A 247 10.87 6.85 -2.74
C ILE A 247 10.67 6.00 -1.48
N TYR A 248 9.58 5.26 -1.37
CA TYR A 248 9.32 4.40 -0.23
C TYR A 248 10.38 3.31 -0.05
N ASN A 249 10.73 2.60 -1.12
CA ASN A 249 11.69 1.51 -1.04
C ASN A 249 13.11 2.01 -0.71
N HIS A 250 13.55 3.08 -1.37
CA HIS A 250 14.93 3.57 -1.23
C HIS A 250 15.14 4.37 0.05
N TYR A 251 14.27 5.34 0.35
CA TYR A 251 14.47 6.25 1.48
C TYR A 251 13.89 5.73 2.80
N PHE A 252 12.71 5.08 2.77
CA PHE A 252 12.09 4.62 4.02
C PHE A 252 12.47 3.18 4.33
N ILE A 253 12.21 2.22 3.46
CA ILE A 253 12.41 0.80 3.76
C ILE A 253 13.89 0.46 3.84
N ALA A 254 14.68 0.81 2.82
CA ALA A 254 16.12 0.51 2.82
C ALA A 254 16.86 1.24 3.95
N ALA A 255 16.54 2.51 4.22
CA ALA A 255 17.12 3.26 5.31
C ALA A 255 16.77 2.66 6.67
N SER A 256 15.50 2.30 6.88
CA SER A 256 15.04 1.67 8.13
C SER A 256 15.70 0.32 8.35
N LEU A 257 15.82 -0.53 7.32
CA LEU A 257 16.50 -1.81 7.40
C LEU A 257 17.98 -1.65 7.71
N LYS A 258 18.66 -0.69 7.06
CA LYS A 258 20.06 -0.39 7.33
C LYS A 258 20.27 0.12 8.75
N THR A 259 19.42 1.02 9.22
CA THR A 259 19.46 1.54 10.59
C THR A 259 19.18 0.42 11.59
N GLY A 260 18.17 -0.40 11.36
CA GLY A 260 17.85 -1.56 12.21
C GLY A 260 18.99 -2.58 12.26
N TYR A 261 19.64 -2.86 11.14
CA TYR A 261 20.82 -3.71 11.11
C TYR A 261 21.98 -3.12 11.93
N THR A 262 22.24 -1.81 11.76
CA THR A 262 23.31 -1.13 12.51
C THR A 262 23.02 -1.14 14.03
N ILE A 263 21.80 -0.82 14.43
CA ILE A 263 21.40 -0.89 15.84
C ILE A 263 21.54 -2.32 16.37
N SER A 264 21.00 -3.31 15.68
CA SER A 264 21.04 -4.69 16.15
C SER A 264 22.45 -5.28 16.19
N LYS A 265 23.28 -5.04 15.17
CA LYS A 265 24.59 -5.69 15.06
C LYS A 265 25.73 -4.91 15.72
N VAL A 266 25.71 -3.59 15.57
CA VAL A 266 26.82 -2.76 16.08
C VAL A 266 26.55 -2.29 17.51
N LEU A 267 25.32 -1.82 17.76
CA LEU A 267 25.02 -1.23 19.06
C LEU A 267 24.58 -2.30 20.07
N ASP A 268 23.57 -3.07 19.76
CA ASP A 268 23.00 -4.06 20.69
C ASP A 268 23.95 -5.25 20.91
N ARG A 269 24.20 -6.08 19.90
CA ARG A 269 25.10 -7.23 19.97
C ARG A 269 26.59 -6.86 19.98
N GLY A 270 26.97 -5.72 19.42
CA GLY A 270 28.35 -5.25 19.43
C GLY A 270 28.72 -4.58 20.75
N VAL A 271 28.24 -3.37 20.98
CA VAL A 271 28.67 -2.56 22.13
C VAL A 271 27.98 -3.00 23.42
N ILE A 272 26.67 -3.06 23.47
CA ILE A 272 25.92 -3.29 24.71
C ILE A 272 26.16 -4.71 25.24
N GLU A 273 26.08 -5.72 24.40
CA GLU A 273 26.23 -7.10 24.80
C GLU A 273 27.69 -7.44 25.13
N LEU A 274 28.69 -6.94 24.36
CA LEU A 274 30.11 -7.20 24.60
C LEU A 274 30.68 -6.44 25.80
N LEU A 275 30.26 -5.21 26.07
CA LEU A 275 30.66 -4.44 27.23
C LEU A 275 29.81 -4.79 28.49
N GLY A 276 28.58 -5.21 28.25
CA GLY A 276 27.63 -5.58 29.31
C GLY A 276 27.63 -7.06 29.66
N PRO A 277 26.47 -7.73 29.60
CA PRO A 277 26.29 -9.05 30.22
C PRO A 277 27.23 -10.13 29.70
N TYR A 278 27.33 -10.27 28.38
CA TYR A 278 28.16 -11.33 27.77
C TYR A 278 29.65 -11.07 27.95
N GLY A 279 30.11 -9.84 27.67
CA GLY A 279 31.52 -9.48 27.83
C GLY A 279 31.96 -9.54 29.27
N LEU A 280 31.15 -9.07 30.23
CA LEU A 280 31.43 -9.16 31.65
C LEU A 280 31.47 -10.61 32.12
N ALA A 281 30.50 -11.43 31.73
CA ALA A 281 30.50 -12.86 32.08
C ALA A 281 31.73 -13.59 31.53
N SER A 282 32.11 -13.32 30.28
CA SER A 282 33.30 -13.87 29.64
C SER A 282 34.60 -13.39 30.32
N ALA A 283 34.68 -12.09 30.64
CA ALA A 283 35.84 -11.51 31.30
C ALA A 283 36.02 -12.10 32.74
N LEU A 284 34.93 -12.15 33.50
CA LEU A 284 34.95 -12.74 34.85
C LEU A 284 35.33 -14.23 34.84
N SER A 285 34.76 -15.01 33.92
CA SER A 285 35.11 -16.43 33.79
C SER A 285 36.57 -16.63 33.42
N ASN A 286 37.10 -15.88 32.44
CA ASN A 286 38.51 -15.98 32.04
C ASN A 286 39.46 -15.48 33.11
N THR A 287 39.13 -14.41 33.83
CA THR A 287 39.94 -13.94 34.97
C THR A 287 39.92 -14.92 36.11
N ALA A 288 38.80 -15.56 36.45
CA ALA A 288 38.71 -16.60 37.46
C ALA A 288 39.62 -17.80 37.12
N ILE A 289 39.60 -18.26 35.87
CA ILE A 289 40.48 -19.34 35.39
C ILE A 289 41.96 -18.93 35.50
N ASN A 290 42.33 -17.70 35.19
CA ASN A 290 43.69 -17.19 35.26
C ASN A 290 44.15 -17.03 36.73
N ILE A 291 43.28 -16.55 37.59
CA ILE A 291 43.55 -16.47 39.05
C ILE A 291 43.72 -17.87 39.63
N ALA A 292 42.88 -18.83 39.24
CA ALA A 292 43.02 -20.22 39.68
C ALA A 292 44.36 -20.87 39.30
N LYS A 293 44.99 -20.43 38.19
CA LYS A 293 46.35 -20.89 37.82
C LYS A 293 47.45 -20.35 38.72
N LEU A 294 47.19 -19.32 39.52
CA LEU A 294 48.12 -18.80 40.52
C LEU A 294 48.16 -19.68 41.74
N ASP A 295 47.20 -20.60 41.91
CA ASP A 295 47.20 -21.63 42.93
C ASP A 295 48.18 -22.75 42.53
N THR A 296 49.44 -22.54 42.88
CA THR A 296 50.54 -23.47 42.54
C THR A 296 50.79 -24.54 43.53
N GLY A 297 50.12 -24.50 44.70
CA GLY A 297 50.37 -25.42 45.82
C GLY A 297 51.72 -25.22 46.52
N VAL A 298 52.54 -24.25 46.12
CA VAL A 298 53.88 -23.98 46.64
C VAL A 298 53.82 -22.81 47.60
N ILE A 299 54.17 -23.06 48.88
CA ILE A 299 54.08 -22.06 49.97
C ILE A 299 54.90 -20.80 49.70
N THR A 300 56.09 -20.95 49.13
CA THR A 300 56.95 -19.80 48.77
C THR A 300 56.31 -18.84 47.76
N THR A 301 55.55 -19.36 46.84
CA THR A 301 54.80 -18.54 45.87
C THR A 301 53.69 -17.75 46.53
N TYR A 302 52.97 -18.35 47.44
CA TYR A 302 51.93 -17.69 48.23
C TYR A 302 52.50 -16.59 49.13
N SER A 303 53.61 -16.83 49.79
CA SER A 303 54.28 -15.81 50.61
C SER A 303 54.74 -14.60 49.72
N LEU A 304 55.22 -14.89 48.54
CA LEU A 304 55.58 -13.86 47.58
C LEU A 304 54.35 -12.99 47.15
N TYR A 305 53.22 -13.64 46.85
CA TYR A 305 51.99 -12.90 46.50
C TYR A 305 51.44 -12.06 47.63
N ILE A 306 51.49 -12.61 48.88
CA ILE A 306 51.07 -11.86 50.06
C ILE A 306 51.97 -10.69 50.32
N THR A 307 53.28 -10.83 50.21
CA THR A 307 54.24 -9.74 50.40
C THR A 307 54.16 -8.67 49.36
N LEU A 308 54.01 -9.05 48.06
CA LEU A 308 53.77 -8.09 46.97
C LEU A 308 52.43 -7.36 47.13
N GLY A 309 51.40 -8.04 47.53
CA GLY A 309 50.10 -7.46 47.81
C GLY A 309 50.14 -6.47 48.96
N LEU A 310 50.83 -6.80 50.01
CA LEU A 310 51.02 -5.94 51.19
C LEU A 310 51.85 -4.70 50.85
N LEU A 311 52.96 -4.87 50.10
CA LEU A 311 53.77 -3.75 49.60
C LEU A 311 52.97 -2.82 48.68
N SER A 312 52.16 -3.38 47.77
CA SER A 312 51.32 -2.58 46.89
C SER A 312 50.25 -1.81 47.65
N LEU A 313 49.65 -2.40 48.68
CA LEU A 313 48.66 -1.76 49.54
C LEU A 313 49.27 -0.63 50.36
N VAL A 314 50.46 -0.89 50.98
CA VAL A 314 51.22 0.13 51.68
C VAL A 314 51.59 1.30 50.73
N PHE A 315 52.08 1.00 49.54
CA PHE A 315 52.34 2.02 48.54
C PHE A 315 51.07 2.83 48.16
N LEU A 316 49.98 2.17 47.92
CA LEU A 316 48.67 2.82 47.61
C LEU A 316 48.19 3.73 48.77
N VAL A 317 48.40 3.35 50.02
CA VAL A 317 47.97 4.12 51.18
C VAL A 317 48.91 5.28 51.43
N PHE A 318 50.25 5.11 51.32
CA PHE A 318 51.25 6.10 51.71
C PHE A 318 51.70 6.99 50.54
N ALA A 319 51.58 6.56 49.27
CA ALA A 319 51.93 7.38 48.13
C ALA A 319 51.21 8.75 48.07
N PRO A 320 49.95 8.90 48.51
CA PRO A 320 49.28 10.20 48.58
C PRO A 320 49.85 11.17 49.61
N ILE A 321 50.53 10.64 50.64
CA ILE A 321 51.13 11.43 51.73
C ILE A 321 52.47 12.05 51.24
N LEU A 322 53.10 11.39 50.27
CA LEU A 322 54.42 11.78 49.76
C LEU A 322 54.35 12.72 48.51
N ILE A 323 53.23 12.86 47.87
CA ILE A 323 53.01 13.63 46.64
C ILE A 323 51.80 14.54 46.82
N ASP A 324 51.94 15.82 46.49
CA ASP A 324 50.94 16.88 46.68
C ASP A 324 49.52 16.50 46.19
N THR A 325 48.54 16.78 47.02
CA THR A 325 47.26 16.06 47.13
C THR A 325 46.28 16.24 45.98
N SER A 326 46.46 17.18 45.07
CA SER A 326 45.47 17.47 44.00
C SER A 326 45.59 16.61 42.74
N LEU A 327 46.79 16.24 42.36
CA LEU A 327 47.07 15.44 41.17
C LEU A 327 46.87 13.92 41.38
N LEU A 328 46.94 13.45 42.58
CA LEU A 328 46.93 12.02 42.89
C LEU A 328 45.53 11.40 42.96
N SER A 329 44.51 12.17 43.25
CA SER A 329 43.12 11.66 43.23
C SER A 329 42.71 11.30 41.81
N GLU A 330 43.10 12.11 40.81
CA GLU A 330 42.81 11.87 39.41
C GLU A 330 43.64 10.69 38.84
N ILE A 331 44.93 10.59 39.21
CA ILE A 331 45.83 9.49 38.79
C ILE A 331 45.33 8.16 39.33
N ARG A 332 44.82 8.10 40.56
CA ARG A 332 44.26 6.86 41.14
C ARG A 332 43.04 6.38 40.36
N LEU A 333 42.12 7.27 40.05
CA LEU A 333 40.94 6.92 39.27
C LEU A 333 41.36 6.47 37.85
N ILE A 334 42.36 7.09 37.27
CA ILE A 334 42.89 6.70 35.95
C ILE A 334 43.55 5.31 36.02
N ILE A 335 44.36 5.01 37.05
CA ILE A 335 44.98 3.70 37.19
C ILE A 335 43.96 2.61 37.47
N ILE A 336 42.95 2.87 38.29
CA ILE A 336 41.83 1.93 38.50
C ILE A 336 41.06 1.72 37.21
N TYR A 337 40.81 2.76 36.46
CA TYR A 337 40.10 2.68 35.18
C TYR A 337 40.89 1.92 34.11
N ILE A 338 42.22 2.19 34.00
CA ILE A 338 43.11 1.45 33.11
C ILE A 338 43.23 0.00 33.51
N ALA A 339 43.33 -0.32 34.80
CA ALA A 339 43.35 -1.69 35.31
C ALA A 339 42.03 -2.44 35.02
N ALA A 340 40.87 -1.77 35.21
CA ALA A 340 39.59 -2.33 34.88
C ALA A 340 39.45 -2.55 33.36
N LEU A 341 39.86 -1.59 32.53
CA LEU A 341 39.89 -1.70 31.06
C LEU A 341 40.83 -2.84 30.60
N PHE A 342 41.99 -2.97 31.23
CA PHE A 342 42.94 -4.04 30.92
C PHE A 342 42.33 -5.42 31.23
N PHE A 343 41.64 -5.57 32.36
CA PHE A 343 40.92 -6.82 32.72
C PHE A 343 39.74 -7.12 31.77
N VAL A 344 39.08 -6.11 31.25
CA VAL A 344 37.96 -6.27 30.28
C VAL A 344 38.47 -6.60 28.87
N LEU A 345 39.60 -6.00 28.44
CA LEU A 345 40.11 -6.11 27.07
C LEU A 345 41.03 -7.31 26.81
N LEU A 346 41.72 -7.81 27.82
CA LEU A 346 42.67 -8.94 27.70
C LEU A 346 42.00 -10.24 27.14
N PRO A 347 40.75 -10.61 27.47
CA PRO A 347 40.15 -11.81 26.91
C PRO A 347 39.83 -11.73 25.43
N ASN A 348 39.72 -10.53 24.85
CA ASN A 348 39.34 -10.35 23.47
C ASN A 348 40.51 -10.34 22.48
N LEU A 349 41.75 -10.12 22.96
CA LEU A 349 42.93 -10.15 22.11
C LEU A 349 43.39 -11.56 21.70
N ASN A 350 42.94 -12.60 22.42
CA ASN A 350 43.29 -13.99 22.10
C ASN A 350 42.28 -14.72 21.21
N LYS A 351 41.24 -14.07 20.72
CA LYS A 351 40.25 -14.67 19.80
C LYS A 351 40.41 -14.25 18.32
N THR A 352 41.50 -13.57 17.98
CA THR A 352 41.85 -13.21 16.61
C THR A 352 43.10 -13.91 16.07
N VAL A 353 43.26 -15.20 16.41
CA VAL A 353 44.17 -16.13 15.70
C VAL A 353 43.38 -17.40 15.41
#